data_31aacb3acdfef99e62f9983eb25d2a1e
#
_entry.id   31aacb3acdfef99e62f9983eb25d2a1e
#
_cell.length_a   1.000
_cell.length_b   1.000
_cell.length_c   1.000
_cell.angle_alpha   90.00
_cell.angle_beta   90.00
_cell.angle_gamma   90.00
#
_symmetry.space_group_name_H-M   'P 1'
#
loop_
_entity.id
_entity.type
_entity.pdbx_description
1 polymer ?
#
loop_
_entity_poly.entity_id
_entity_poly.type
_entity_poly.pdbx_seq_one_letter_code
_entity_poly.pdbx_strand_id
1 'polypeptide(L)'
;MVAEAGWREVARRRLESEEFDLLVVGGGATGAAIARDAATRGLQVALCERGDFASQTSSQSSKLIHGGLRYLQHGAFHLVLESLAERNRLLETAPHLCRPKEFLYPAYAGRFPSPMLLALGVGLYDALALWRPPVRSRRLDSREVHRLVPWLRSAGMLGAQQYVDCQTDDARLVLENLLDAGTVGAVAVSQVEIQPDHRSSGNFRVAQATDRDRGDQFEIRARLLVNATGPFCDSFSGGPPKLRPTVGVHLVVDGDRLPTLGRAVVVHSPRDGRLLFVLPVGCRTIIGTTETDWPGPGDPARPPRPEDAIRAYRRDVDYLLETANHAFPPADLQPKDVITTFAGLRPLMDRGRATRAAASREHAIWSDASGWLHVAGGKLTTMRSMAEEVVDRAIEILRERGRQGAVRPCQTRARPLPGAGETIQMGTLKGFAPPFGPPPTPTPRSLPPSGTSGPAPSPPHPLAALAPSRSASPNPPAMVRGELSSPAPHATSLGSLDLAPDITAHLTETYGARVGQVLSLVASEASLGRRLDPDLPYLAAELVFAIRSDLACEVEDVLRRRVPLALFSRTHGLDVAEETANLLARERGWSEQRRAQSLLQYRAAVSASGMWQAD
;
A
#
# COMPACT_ATOMS: atom_id res chain seq x y z
N MET A 1 -3.68 0.15 -22.24
CA MET A 1 -2.55 -0.64 -22.74
C MET A 1 -2.30 -1.73 -21.73
N VAL A 2 -2.56 -2.98 -22.08
CA VAL A 2 -1.95 -4.10 -21.38
C VAL A 2 -0.47 -3.98 -21.68
N ALA A 3 0.42 -4.10 -20.68
CA ALA A 3 1.83 -3.98 -20.90
C ALA A 3 2.28 -5.19 -21.76
N GLU A 4 2.45 -4.96 -23.04
CA GLU A 4 3.04 -5.92 -23.99
C GLU A 4 4.57 -5.74 -23.97
N ALA A 5 5.30 -6.75 -24.42
CA ALA A 5 6.74 -6.63 -24.60
C ALA A 5 7.05 -5.33 -25.39
N GLY A 6 7.92 -4.45 -24.82
CA GLY A 6 8.21 -3.13 -25.41
C GLY A 6 7.26 -1.98 -25.00
N TRP A 7 6.37 -2.17 -24.01
CA TRP A 7 5.44 -1.12 -23.56
C TRP A 7 6.14 0.19 -23.22
N ARG A 8 7.31 0.14 -22.57
CA ARG A 8 8.06 1.32 -22.15
C ARG A 8 8.54 2.15 -23.35
N GLU A 9 8.97 1.48 -24.41
CA GLU A 9 9.42 2.11 -25.64
C GLU A 9 8.26 2.84 -26.34
N VAL A 10 7.10 2.20 -26.41
CA VAL A 10 5.89 2.82 -26.96
C VAL A 10 5.47 4.01 -26.12
N ALA A 11 5.43 3.87 -24.81
CA ALA A 11 5.08 4.95 -23.90
C ALA A 11 6.09 6.11 -23.97
N ARG A 12 7.40 5.81 -24.04
CA ARG A 12 8.47 6.81 -24.18
C ARG A 12 8.32 7.64 -25.47
N ARG A 13 8.04 7.00 -26.62
CA ARG A 13 7.78 7.71 -27.88
C ARG A 13 6.55 8.61 -27.81
N ARG A 14 5.49 8.15 -27.13
CA ARG A 14 4.29 8.96 -26.91
C ARG A 14 4.60 10.21 -26.08
N LEU A 15 5.44 10.11 -25.03
CA LEU A 15 5.86 11.27 -24.24
C LEU A 15 6.52 12.35 -25.10
N GLU A 16 7.30 11.96 -26.12
CA GLU A 16 8.02 12.88 -27.00
C GLU A 16 7.15 13.46 -28.10
N SER A 17 6.21 12.67 -28.64
CA SER A 17 5.44 13.01 -29.84
C SER A 17 4.06 13.60 -29.58
N GLU A 18 3.48 13.37 -28.39
CA GLU A 18 2.12 13.81 -28.06
C GLU A 18 2.11 15.09 -27.21
N GLU A 19 1.02 15.83 -27.29
CA GLU A 19 0.74 16.97 -26.42
C GLU A 19 -0.23 16.56 -25.31
N PHE A 20 0.06 16.97 -24.08
CA PHE A 20 -0.70 16.60 -22.92
C PHE A 20 -1.44 17.78 -22.28
N ASP A 21 -2.58 17.53 -21.65
CA ASP A 21 -3.22 18.51 -20.77
C ASP A 21 -2.41 18.64 -19.47
N LEU A 22 -1.96 17.49 -18.91
CA LEU A 22 -1.19 17.42 -17.66
C LEU A 22 0.09 16.59 -17.85
N LEU A 23 1.21 17.09 -17.33
CA LEU A 23 2.39 16.29 -17.00
C LEU A 23 2.49 16.19 -15.48
N VAL A 24 2.31 14.99 -14.94
CA VAL A 24 2.46 14.68 -13.51
C VAL A 24 3.87 14.18 -13.25
N VAL A 25 4.59 14.81 -12.35
CA VAL A 25 5.95 14.43 -11.95
C VAL A 25 5.92 13.74 -10.59
N GLY A 26 6.34 12.48 -10.56
CA GLY A 26 6.33 11.60 -9.39
C GLY A 26 5.28 10.50 -9.47
N GLY A 27 5.74 9.25 -9.48
CA GLY A 27 4.93 8.02 -9.59
C GLY A 27 4.61 7.37 -8.23
N GLY A 28 4.52 8.17 -7.16
CA GLY A 28 4.02 7.72 -5.86
C GLY A 28 2.49 7.66 -5.81
N ALA A 29 1.94 7.39 -4.62
CA ALA A 29 0.49 7.23 -4.40
C ALA A 29 -0.33 8.44 -4.91
N THR A 30 0.12 9.65 -4.61
CA THR A 30 -0.56 10.89 -5.02
C THR A 30 -0.52 11.08 -6.53
N GLY A 31 0.67 10.96 -7.15
CA GLY A 31 0.81 11.13 -8.60
C GLY A 31 0.05 10.08 -9.41
N ALA A 32 0.09 8.82 -8.99
CA ALA A 32 -0.66 7.74 -9.63
C ALA A 32 -2.18 7.98 -9.56
N ALA A 33 -2.68 8.43 -8.40
CA ALA A 33 -4.09 8.76 -8.22
C ALA A 33 -4.51 9.99 -9.05
N ILE A 34 -3.65 11.01 -9.17
CA ILE A 34 -3.89 12.19 -10.03
C ILE A 34 -3.96 11.76 -11.50
N ALA A 35 -3.00 10.95 -11.96
CA ALA A 35 -3.01 10.47 -13.34
C ALA A 35 -4.28 9.68 -13.66
N ARG A 36 -4.73 8.82 -12.74
CA ARG A 36 -5.97 8.04 -12.86
C ARG A 36 -7.19 8.95 -12.90
N ASP A 37 -7.33 9.86 -11.95
CA ASP A 37 -8.51 10.73 -11.87
C ASP A 37 -8.60 11.64 -13.09
N ALA A 38 -7.51 12.28 -13.48
CA ALA A 38 -7.46 13.16 -14.65
C ALA A 38 -7.79 12.42 -15.96
N ALA A 39 -7.18 11.25 -16.19
CA ALA A 39 -7.42 10.47 -17.40
C ALA A 39 -8.86 9.93 -17.48
N THR A 40 -9.43 9.47 -16.36
CA THR A 40 -10.83 9.02 -16.32
C THR A 40 -11.82 10.15 -16.57
N ARG A 41 -11.44 11.40 -16.30
CA ARG A 41 -12.22 12.59 -16.66
C ARG A 41 -12.05 13.03 -18.12
N GLY A 42 -11.13 12.40 -18.88
CA GLY A 42 -10.91 12.65 -20.31
C GLY A 42 -9.82 13.66 -20.62
N LEU A 43 -8.91 13.93 -19.66
CA LEU A 43 -7.71 14.70 -19.91
C LEU A 43 -6.62 13.83 -20.54
N GLN A 44 -5.77 14.42 -21.40
CA GLN A 44 -4.56 13.80 -21.89
C GLN A 44 -3.47 13.92 -20.83
N VAL A 45 -3.01 12.79 -20.28
CA VAL A 45 -2.14 12.77 -19.09
C VAL A 45 -0.85 12.02 -19.40
N ALA A 46 0.28 12.69 -19.13
CA ALA A 46 1.59 12.07 -18.98
C ALA A 46 1.95 11.98 -17.48
N LEU A 47 2.61 10.89 -17.07
CA LEU A 47 3.23 10.78 -15.76
C LEU A 47 4.66 10.27 -15.92
N CYS A 48 5.62 10.98 -15.31
CA CYS A 48 7.02 10.59 -15.28
C CYS A 48 7.48 10.33 -13.85
N GLU A 49 8.15 9.20 -13.65
CA GLU A 49 8.78 8.82 -12.39
C GLU A 49 10.29 8.63 -12.61
N ARG A 50 11.10 9.29 -11.78
CA ARG A 50 12.57 9.25 -11.86
C ARG A 50 13.14 7.85 -11.59
N GLY A 51 12.57 7.13 -10.63
CA GLY A 51 12.92 5.76 -10.29
C GLY A 51 11.87 4.78 -10.76
N ASP A 52 11.54 3.81 -9.90
CA ASP A 52 10.36 2.96 -10.10
C ASP A 52 9.11 3.57 -9.45
N PHE A 53 7.96 3.20 -9.96
CA PHE A 53 6.68 3.53 -9.33
C PHE A 53 6.62 3.05 -7.88
N ALA A 54 6.15 3.91 -6.99
CA ALA A 54 6.12 3.70 -5.55
C ALA A 54 7.49 3.51 -4.88
N SER A 55 8.62 3.77 -5.51
CA SER A 55 9.97 3.43 -5.02
C SER A 55 10.35 4.07 -3.68
N GLN A 56 9.71 5.18 -3.29
CA GLN A 56 10.00 5.93 -2.07
C GLN A 56 8.91 5.72 -1.01
N THR A 57 8.40 6.78 -0.40
CA THR A 57 7.41 6.78 0.70
C THR A 57 6.26 5.79 0.48
N SER A 58 5.82 5.63 -0.76
CA SER A 58 4.60 4.89 -1.11
C SER A 58 4.72 3.37 -1.00
N SER A 59 5.93 2.79 -0.91
CA SER A 59 6.15 1.37 -0.58
C SER A 59 6.80 1.16 0.80
N GLN A 60 7.10 2.26 1.50
CA GLN A 60 7.78 2.26 2.80
C GLN A 60 6.81 2.63 3.95
N SER A 61 5.49 2.45 3.73
CA SER A 61 4.47 2.72 4.73
C SER A 61 4.28 1.56 5.71
N SER A 62 3.46 1.75 6.74
CA SER A 62 3.03 0.64 7.62
C SER A 62 2.04 -0.33 6.93
N LYS A 63 1.82 -0.19 5.62
CA LYS A 63 0.91 -1.03 4.80
C LYS A 63 -0.52 -1.08 5.35
N LEU A 64 -1.02 0.09 5.79
CA LEU A 64 -2.34 0.25 6.39
C LEU A 64 -3.18 1.28 5.63
N ILE A 65 -4.45 0.96 5.45
CA ILE A 65 -5.52 1.88 5.08
C ILE A 65 -6.39 2.06 6.32
N HIS A 66 -6.25 3.20 6.99
CA HIS A 66 -6.83 3.41 8.32
C HIS A 66 -7.35 4.82 8.53
N GLY A 67 -8.37 4.96 9.37
CA GLY A 67 -8.93 6.27 9.73
C GLY A 67 -8.03 7.10 10.65
N GLY A 68 -7.08 6.46 11.34
CA GLY A 68 -6.15 7.15 12.22
C GLY A 68 -6.75 7.49 13.58
N LEU A 69 -7.10 6.47 14.36
CA LEU A 69 -7.66 6.59 15.72
C LEU A 69 -6.88 7.61 16.61
N ARG A 70 -5.56 7.72 16.42
CA ARG A 70 -4.71 8.68 17.13
C ARG A 70 -5.10 10.15 16.88
N TYR A 71 -5.70 10.47 15.73
CA TYR A 71 -6.09 11.87 15.43
C TYR A 71 -7.28 12.35 16.27
N LEU A 72 -8.12 11.42 16.75
CA LEU A 72 -9.18 11.77 17.70
C LEU A 72 -8.61 12.38 18.99
N GLN A 73 -7.45 11.91 19.45
CA GLN A 73 -6.77 12.44 20.63
C GLN A 73 -6.32 13.90 20.46
N HIS A 74 -6.16 14.34 19.20
CA HIS A 74 -5.77 15.71 18.85
C HIS A 74 -6.92 16.56 18.31
N GLY A 75 -8.18 16.07 18.38
CA GLY A 75 -9.37 16.80 17.94
C GLY A 75 -9.50 16.94 16.41
N ALA A 76 -8.70 16.21 15.61
CA ALA A 76 -8.72 16.30 14.15
C ALA A 76 -9.82 15.42 13.53
N PHE A 77 -11.08 15.66 13.90
CA PHE A 77 -12.22 14.84 13.48
C PHE A 77 -12.43 14.79 11.97
N HIS A 78 -12.20 15.91 11.28
CA HIS A 78 -12.34 15.97 9.82
C HIS A 78 -11.38 15.01 9.10
N LEU A 79 -10.13 14.89 9.57
CA LEU A 79 -9.15 13.95 9.03
C LEU A 79 -9.54 12.50 9.26
N VAL A 80 -10.22 12.21 10.36
CA VAL A 80 -10.74 10.86 10.65
C VAL A 80 -11.91 10.54 9.75
N LEU A 81 -12.88 11.47 9.61
CA LEU A 81 -14.04 11.31 8.74
C LEU A 81 -13.62 11.06 7.28
N GLU A 82 -12.72 11.90 6.74
CA GLU A 82 -12.19 11.74 5.39
C GLU A 82 -11.50 10.38 5.22
N SER A 83 -10.59 10.03 6.15
CA SER A 83 -9.85 8.77 6.07
C SER A 83 -10.76 7.55 6.15
N LEU A 84 -11.80 7.57 7.00
CA LEU A 84 -12.78 6.49 7.10
C LEU A 84 -13.64 6.38 5.84
N ALA A 85 -14.06 7.51 5.26
CA ALA A 85 -14.80 7.53 4.00
C ALA A 85 -13.97 6.94 2.86
N GLU A 86 -12.69 7.32 2.74
CA GLU A 86 -11.78 6.79 1.72
C GLU A 86 -11.44 5.31 1.97
N ARG A 87 -11.26 4.88 3.22
CA ARG A 87 -11.11 3.45 3.54
C ARG A 87 -12.31 2.63 3.06
N ASN A 88 -13.53 3.12 3.32
CA ASN A 88 -14.75 2.44 2.90
C ASN A 88 -14.85 2.38 1.37
N ARG A 89 -14.45 3.43 0.64
CA ARG A 89 -14.38 3.42 -0.83
C ARG A 89 -13.37 2.40 -1.34
N LEU A 90 -12.19 2.32 -0.72
CA LEU A 90 -11.18 1.32 -1.10
C LEU A 90 -11.63 -0.12 -0.83
N LEU A 91 -12.42 -0.36 0.22
CA LEU A 91 -13.06 -1.66 0.44
C LEU A 91 -14.01 -2.06 -0.70
N GLU A 92 -14.65 -1.09 -1.35
CA GLU A 92 -15.54 -1.32 -2.50
C GLU A 92 -14.79 -1.37 -3.83
N THR A 93 -13.79 -0.49 -4.01
CA THR A 93 -13.11 -0.31 -5.31
C THR A 93 -11.80 -1.10 -5.44
N ALA A 94 -11.27 -1.64 -4.36
CA ALA A 94 -10.05 -2.45 -4.31
C ALA A 94 -10.11 -3.52 -3.21
N PRO A 95 -11.15 -4.38 -3.14
CA PRO A 95 -11.37 -5.32 -2.04
C PRO A 95 -10.22 -6.33 -1.86
N HIS A 96 -9.54 -6.71 -2.94
CA HIS A 96 -8.38 -7.59 -2.93
C HIS A 96 -7.16 -6.95 -2.25
N LEU A 97 -6.99 -5.63 -2.37
CA LEU A 97 -5.87 -4.88 -1.77
C LEU A 97 -6.22 -4.24 -0.42
N CYS A 98 -7.47 -3.81 -0.22
CA CYS A 98 -7.90 -3.20 1.03
C CYS A 98 -8.63 -4.24 1.88
N ARG A 99 -7.89 -4.94 2.76
CA ARG A 99 -8.41 -6.10 3.50
C ARG A 99 -8.64 -5.77 4.97
N PRO A 100 -9.84 -6.06 5.51
CA PRO A 100 -10.10 -5.86 6.93
C PRO A 100 -9.09 -6.59 7.81
N LYS A 101 -8.60 -5.90 8.84
CA LYS A 101 -7.64 -6.42 9.82
C LYS A 101 -8.12 -6.07 11.21
N GLU A 102 -8.19 -7.07 12.08
CA GLU A 102 -8.51 -6.87 13.50
C GLU A 102 -7.31 -6.27 14.22
N PHE A 103 -7.56 -5.21 14.99
CA PHE A 103 -6.61 -4.53 15.86
C PHE A 103 -7.00 -4.73 17.31
N LEU A 104 -6.02 -5.04 18.13
CA LEU A 104 -6.13 -5.04 19.59
C LEU A 104 -5.39 -3.84 20.15
N TYR A 105 -6.10 -3.00 20.90
CA TYR A 105 -5.51 -1.88 21.62
C TYR A 105 -5.61 -2.16 23.14
N PRO A 106 -4.54 -2.70 23.77
CA PRO A 106 -4.55 -3.05 25.19
C PRO A 106 -4.52 -1.81 26.08
N ALA A 107 -5.26 -1.86 27.19
CA ALA A 107 -5.28 -0.84 28.22
C ALA A 107 -4.63 -1.37 29.51
N TYR A 108 -3.77 -0.55 30.11
CA TYR A 108 -3.01 -0.92 31.32
C TYR A 108 -3.30 0.05 32.46
N ALA A 109 -3.25 -0.48 33.71
CA ALA A 109 -3.39 0.33 34.91
C ALA A 109 -2.34 1.45 34.98
N GLY A 110 -2.79 2.65 35.36
CA GLY A 110 -1.90 3.82 35.46
C GLY A 110 -1.37 4.39 34.14
N ARG A 111 -1.86 3.90 32.99
CA ARG A 111 -1.48 4.43 31.65
C ARG A 111 -2.64 5.09 30.94
N PHE A 112 -2.32 6.11 30.14
CA PHE A 112 -3.26 6.77 29.23
C PHE A 112 -3.23 6.09 27.85
N PRO A 113 -4.39 5.92 27.16
CA PRO A 113 -5.74 6.24 27.63
C PRO A 113 -6.29 5.21 28.65
N SER A 114 -7.18 5.66 29.55
CA SER A 114 -7.91 4.75 30.43
C SER A 114 -8.83 3.83 29.60
N PRO A 115 -9.22 2.65 30.13
CA PRO A 115 -10.11 1.72 29.41
C PRO A 115 -11.43 2.37 28.96
N MET A 116 -11.99 3.27 29.77
CA MET A 116 -13.22 3.99 29.45
C MET A 116 -13.02 5.00 28.32
N LEU A 117 -11.94 5.78 28.39
CA LEU A 117 -11.62 6.76 27.35
C LEU A 117 -11.29 6.07 26.02
N LEU A 118 -10.59 4.93 26.08
CA LEU A 118 -10.30 4.11 24.90
C LEU A 118 -11.59 3.57 24.27
N ALA A 119 -12.52 3.05 25.10
CA ALA A 119 -13.82 2.57 24.64
C ALA A 119 -14.65 3.70 23.99
N LEU A 120 -14.67 4.88 24.60
CA LEU A 120 -15.35 6.07 24.04
C LEU A 120 -14.71 6.49 22.71
N GLY A 121 -13.39 6.54 22.64
CA GLY A 121 -12.65 6.90 21.41
C GLY A 121 -12.91 5.92 20.27
N VAL A 122 -12.89 4.61 20.55
CA VAL A 122 -13.17 3.59 19.53
C VAL A 122 -14.65 3.57 19.16
N GLY A 123 -15.57 3.78 20.10
CA GLY A 123 -17.00 3.94 19.82
C GLY A 123 -17.30 5.15 18.93
N LEU A 124 -16.64 6.28 19.19
CA LEU A 124 -16.70 7.46 18.32
C LEU A 124 -16.12 7.18 16.93
N TYR A 125 -15.03 6.43 16.86
CA TYR A 125 -14.42 6.01 15.58
C TYR A 125 -15.39 5.17 14.73
N ASP A 126 -16.11 4.23 15.33
CA ASP A 126 -17.16 3.46 14.66
C ASP A 126 -18.32 4.34 14.21
N ALA A 127 -18.74 5.29 15.05
CA ALA A 127 -19.81 6.25 14.72
C ALA A 127 -19.41 7.13 13.52
N LEU A 128 -18.17 7.65 13.50
CA LEU A 128 -17.64 8.42 12.38
C LEU A 128 -17.49 7.60 11.10
N ALA A 129 -17.34 6.29 11.19
CA ALA A 129 -17.41 5.38 10.05
C ALA A 129 -18.84 5.14 9.53
N LEU A 130 -19.84 5.92 10.01
CA LEU A 130 -21.27 5.76 9.70
C LEU A 130 -21.80 4.36 10.02
N TRP A 131 -21.30 3.74 11.07
CA TRP A 131 -21.63 2.36 11.45
C TRP A 131 -21.46 1.33 10.32
N ARG A 132 -20.55 1.63 9.35
CA ARG A 132 -20.14 0.76 8.24
C ARG A 132 -18.74 0.14 8.42
N PRO A 133 -18.23 -0.11 9.64
CA PRO A 133 -17.01 -0.91 9.78
C PRO A 133 -17.34 -2.35 9.36
N PRO A 134 -16.36 -3.10 8.81
CA PRO A 134 -16.55 -4.51 8.47
C PRO A 134 -17.00 -5.36 9.67
N VAL A 135 -16.54 -4.97 10.88
CA VAL A 135 -16.92 -5.59 12.16
C VAL A 135 -16.98 -4.49 13.23
N ARG A 136 -18.01 -4.52 14.08
CA ARG A 136 -18.13 -3.57 15.19
C ARG A 136 -17.00 -3.77 16.21
N SER A 137 -16.52 -2.67 16.76
CA SER A 137 -15.59 -2.71 17.88
C SER A 137 -16.22 -3.34 19.12
N ARG A 138 -15.40 -4.00 19.93
CA ARG A 138 -15.82 -4.57 21.19
C ARG A 138 -14.74 -4.46 22.25
N ARG A 139 -15.16 -4.41 23.51
CA ARG A 139 -14.28 -4.52 24.65
C ARG A 139 -13.98 -5.99 24.93
N LEU A 140 -12.72 -6.27 25.22
CA LEU A 140 -12.21 -7.57 25.65
C LEU A 140 -11.73 -7.47 27.10
N ASP A 141 -12.03 -8.48 27.92
CA ASP A 141 -11.39 -8.62 29.22
C ASP A 141 -9.97 -9.20 29.08
N SER A 142 -9.21 -9.18 30.18
CA SER A 142 -7.81 -9.63 30.17
C SER A 142 -7.67 -11.13 29.81
N ARG A 143 -8.65 -11.97 30.14
CA ARG A 143 -8.63 -13.39 29.80
C ARG A 143 -8.87 -13.63 28.31
N GLU A 144 -9.79 -12.88 27.73
CA GLU A 144 -10.03 -12.90 26.28
C GLU A 144 -8.81 -12.43 25.50
N VAL A 145 -8.17 -11.33 25.93
CA VAL A 145 -6.93 -10.83 25.31
C VAL A 145 -5.84 -11.89 25.36
N HIS A 146 -5.65 -12.56 26.50
CA HIS A 146 -4.65 -13.61 26.65
C HIS A 146 -4.90 -14.83 25.77
N ARG A 147 -6.16 -15.21 25.55
CA ARG A 147 -6.49 -16.28 24.59
C ARG A 147 -6.18 -15.90 23.15
N LEU A 148 -6.34 -14.61 22.80
CA LEU A 148 -6.13 -14.11 21.44
C LEU A 148 -4.66 -13.78 21.16
N VAL A 149 -3.92 -13.30 22.19
CA VAL A 149 -2.50 -12.92 22.08
C VAL A 149 -1.77 -13.35 23.36
N PRO A 150 -1.40 -14.64 23.46
CA PRO A 150 -0.90 -15.24 24.72
C PRO A 150 0.37 -14.59 25.28
N TRP A 151 1.25 -14.07 24.42
CA TRP A 151 2.54 -13.49 24.82
C TRP A 151 2.46 -12.00 25.16
N LEU A 152 1.29 -11.39 24.99
CA LEU A 152 1.11 -10.00 25.36
C LEU A 152 1.24 -9.82 26.87
N ARG A 153 1.96 -8.79 27.31
CA ARG A 153 2.22 -8.49 28.71
C ARG A 153 0.92 -8.43 29.51
N SER A 154 0.81 -9.26 30.54
CA SER A 154 -0.35 -9.37 31.44
C SER A 154 -0.29 -8.39 32.62
N ALA A 155 0.91 -8.05 33.10
CA ALA A 155 1.09 -7.21 34.27
C ALA A 155 0.40 -5.85 34.12
N GLY A 156 -0.59 -5.59 34.95
CA GLY A 156 -1.40 -4.38 34.94
C GLY A 156 -2.41 -4.25 33.79
N MET A 157 -2.65 -5.32 33.01
CA MET A 157 -3.62 -5.30 31.92
C MET A 157 -5.06 -5.25 32.47
N LEU A 158 -5.84 -4.28 31.99
CA LEU A 158 -7.25 -4.07 32.34
C LEU A 158 -8.21 -4.59 31.23
N GLY A 159 -7.66 -5.09 30.12
CA GLY A 159 -8.37 -5.53 28.93
C GLY A 159 -7.88 -4.83 27.67
N ALA A 160 -8.65 -4.92 26.59
CA ALA A 160 -8.37 -4.27 25.32
C ALA A 160 -9.63 -3.78 24.62
N GLN A 161 -9.47 -2.84 23.67
CA GLN A 161 -10.47 -2.59 22.64
C GLN A 161 -10.04 -3.30 21.34
N GLN A 162 -10.96 -4.09 20.79
CA GLN A 162 -10.86 -4.65 19.46
C GLN A 162 -11.58 -3.74 18.49
N TYR A 163 -10.93 -3.36 17.40
CA TYR A 163 -11.52 -2.59 16.30
C TYR A 163 -10.97 -3.08 14.96
N VAL A 164 -11.52 -2.61 13.85
CA VAL A 164 -11.10 -3.03 12.51
C VAL A 164 -10.68 -1.83 11.68
N ASP A 165 -9.48 -1.91 11.13
CA ASP A 165 -9.01 -1.09 10.01
C ASP A 165 -8.61 -2.01 8.85
N CYS A 166 -7.86 -1.54 7.87
CA CYS A 166 -7.49 -2.37 6.72
C CYS A 166 -5.98 -2.45 6.54
N GLN A 167 -5.52 -3.63 6.14
CA GLN A 167 -4.17 -3.88 5.63
C GLN A 167 -4.17 -3.80 4.12
N THR A 168 -3.05 -3.34 3.52
CA THR A 168 -2.89 -3.23 2.07
C THR A 168 -1.47 -3.60 1.63
N ASP A 169 -1.31 -3.90 0.35
CA ASP A 169 -0.03 -3.78 -0.35
C ASP A 169 0.02 -2.37 -0.94
N ASP A 170 0.84 -1.51 -0.35
CA ASP A 170 0.94 -0.09 -0.71
C ASP A 170 1.54 0.11 -2.10
N ALA A 171 2.54 -0.66 -2.49
CA ALA A 171 3.15 -0.57 -3.82
C ALA A 171 2.18 -1.06 -4.91
N ARG A 172 1.48 -2.17 -4.66
CA ARG A 172 0.47 -2.71 -5.57
C ARG A 172 -0.70 -1.75 -5.77
N LEU A 173 -1.15 -1.10 -4.69
CA LEU A 173 -2.21 -0.10 -4.75
C LEU A 173 -1.84 1.09 -5.66
N VAL A 174 -0.59 1.56 -5.61
CA VAL A 174 -0.08 2.59 -6.53
C VAL A 174 -0.07 2.09 -7.96
N LEU A 175 0.47 0.89 -8.18
CA LEU A 175 0.58 0.30 -9.50
C LEU A 175 -0.78 0.11 -10.18
N GLU A 176 -1.79 -0.38 -9.47
CA GLU A 176 -3.13 -0.56 -10.03
C GLU A 176 -3.81 0.75 -10.41
N ASN A 177 -3.53 1.86 -9.71
CA ASN A 177 -3.97 3.18 -10.16
C ASN A 177 -3.35 3.56 -11.51
N LEU A 178 -2.06 3.28 -11.72
CA LEU A 178 -1.38 3.54 -13.00
C LEU A 178 -1.88 2.63 -14.12
N LEU A 179 -2.09 1.36 -13.83
CA LEU A 179 -2.65 0.40 -14.79
C LEU A 179 -4.05 0.83 -15.23
N ASP A 180 -4.92 1.26 -14.30
CA ASP A 180 -6.25 1.77 -14.64
C ASP A 180 -6.17 3.08 -15.44
N ALA A 181 -5.28 4.01 -15.07
CA ALA A 181 -5.03 5.22 -15.86
C ALA A 181 -4.61 4.90 -17.30
N GLY A 182 -3.76 3.88 -17.47
CA GLY A 182 -3.32 3.40 -18.79
C GLY A 182 -4.47 2.84 -19.64
N THR A 183 -5.49 2.21 -19.04
CA THR A 183 -6.67 1.70 -19.77
C THR A 183 -7.50 2.81 -20.41
N VAL A 184 -7.40 4.03 -19.90
CA VAL A 184 -8.12 5.22 -20.39
C VAL A 184 -7.20 6.24 -21.08
N GLY A 185 -5.99 5.82 -21.46
CA GLY A 185 -5.11 6.56 -22.37
C GLY A 185 -3.96 7.31 -21.71
N ALA A 186 -3.84 7.35 -20.37
CA ALA A 186 -2.68 7.97 -19.73
C ALA A 186 -1.36 7.29 -20.13
N VAL A 187 -0.28 8.05 -20.19
CA VAL A 187 1.07 7.60 -20.49
C VAL A 187 1.92 7.72 -19.23
N ALA A 188 2.20 6.60 -18.57
CA ALA A 188 3.04 6.56 -17.37
C ALA A 188 4.37 5.85 -17.67
N VAL A 189 5.50 6.50 -17.37
CA VAL A 189 6.84 5.96 -17.61
C VAL A 189 7.72 6.15 -16.39
N SER A 190 8.33 5.05 -15.94
CA SER A 190 9.38 5.04 -14.92
C SER A 190 10.75 5.23 -15.54
N GLN A 191 11.77 5.54 -14.72
CA GLN A 191 13.14 5.85 -15.14
C GLN A 191 13.22 7.09 -16.07
N VAL A 192 12.31 8.08 -15.86
CA VAL A 192 12.32 9.36 -16.55
C VAL A 192 12.33 10.49 -15.54
N GLU A 193 13.42 11.24 -15.53
CA GLU A 193 13.64 12.38 -14.62
C GLU A 193 13.26 13.68 -15.32
N ILE A 194 12.40 14.47 -14.70
CA ILE A 194 11.98 15.79 -15.16
C ILE A 194 12.78 16.86 -14.44
N GLN A 195 13.31 17.83 -15.18
CA GLN A 195 13.97 18.98 -14.60
C GLN A 195 12.93 19.99 -14.08
N PRO A 196 13.22 20.70 -12.95
CA PRO A 196 12.31 21.73 -12.43
C PRO A 196 12.05 22.87 -13.40
N ASP A 197 13.08 23.23 -14.17
CA ASP A 197 13.02 24.31 -15.15
C ASP A 197 12.27 23.87 -16.40
N HIS A 198 11.48 24.79 -16.94
CA HIS A 198 10.75 24.60 -18.19
C HIS A 198 10.63 25.92 -18.96
N ARG A 199 10.38 25.83 -20.26
CA ARG A 199 10.10 26.98 -21.09
C ARG A 199 8.64 27.04 -21.53
N SER A 200 8.13 28.22 -21.80
CA SER A 200 6.79 28.42 -22.36
C SER A 200 6.84 28.39 -23.89
N SER A 201 5.89 27.74 -24.52
CA SER A 201 5.71 27.68 -25.97
C SER A 201 4.21 27.77 -26.30
N GLY A 202 3.71 28.97 -26.52
CA GLY A 202 2.27 29.21 -26.66
C GLY A 202 1.50 28.82 -25.41
N ASN A 203 0.50 27.96 -25.59
CA ASN A 203 -0.33 27.44 -24.48
C ASN A 203 0.31 26.25 -23.72
N PHE A 204 1.53 25.87 -24.10
CA PHE A 204 2.23 24.72 -23.51
C PHE A 204 3.43 25.14 -22.67
N ARG A 205 3.74 24.29 -21.71
CA ARG A 205 5.02 24.22 -21.02
C ARG A 205 5.82 23.08 -21.64
N VAL A 206 7.08 23.30 -21.90
CA VAL A 206 8.01 22.31 -22.46
C VAL A 206 8.99 21.95 -21.36
N ALA A 207 8.83 20.76 -20.80
CA ALA A 207 9.66 20.24 -19.73
C ALA A 207 10.82 19.42 -20.33
N GLN A 208 12.03 19.60 -19.80
CA GLN A 208 13.18 18.77 -20.13
C GLN A 208 13.11 17.47 -19.34
N ALA A 209 13.25 16.35 -20.04
CA ALA A 209 13.24 15.01 -19.49
C ALA A 209 14.55 14.30 -19.80
N THR A 210 15.04 13.49 -18.84
CA THR A 210 16.18 12.59 -19.03
C THR A 210 15.71 11.16 -18.87
N ASP A 211 15.85 10.34 -19.90
CA ASP A 211 15.65 8.90 -19.80
C ASP A 211 16.86 8.26 -19.10
N ARG A 212 16.69 7.85 -17.86
CA ARG A 212 17.78 7.31 -17.03
C ARG A 212 18.21 5.88 -17.41
N ASP A 213 17.35 5.16 -18.13
CA ASP A 213 17.65 3.83 -18.67
C ASP A 213 18.55 3.92 -19.92
N ARG A 214 18.34 4.97 -20.74
CA ARG A 214 19.09 5.22 -21.99
C ARG A 214 20.19 6.27 -21.87
N GLY A 215 20.03 7.22 -20.95
CA GLY A 215 20.93 8.36 -20.79
C GLY A 215 20.67 9.52 -21.75
N ASP A 216 19.63 9.46 -22.59
CA ASP A 216 19.27 10.51 -23.53
C ASP A 216 18.30 11.54 -22.94
N GLN A 217 18.29 12.73 -23.54
CA GLN A 217 17.39 13.83 -23.17
C GLN A 217 16.34 14.06 -24.25
N PHE A 218 15.16 14.49 -23.82
CA PHE A 218 14.03 14.81 -24.69
C PHE A 218 13.08 15.82 -24.06
N GLU A 219 12.13 16.31 -24.83
CA GLU A 219 11.16 17.30 -24.39
C GLU A 219 9.76 16.70 -24.29
N ILE A 220 9.00 17.14 -23.28
CA ILE A 220 7.58 16.79 -23.10
C ILE A 220 6.78 18.09 -23.11
N ARG A 221 5.70 18.11 -23.90
CA ARG A 221 4.80 19.26 -24.05
C ARG A 221 3.52 19.03 -23.26
N ALA A 222 3.27 19.86 -22.25
CA ALA A 222 2.02 19.80 -21.46
C ALA A 222 1.49 21.21 -21.18
N ARG A 223 0.16 21.36 -21.07
CA ARG A 223 -0.47 22.65 -20.72
C ARG A 223 -0.24 23.03 -19.27
N LEU A 224 -0.19 22.05 -18.38
CA LEU A 224 0.04 22.24 -16.95
C LEU A 224 0.99 21.17 -16.42
N LEU A 225 1.95 21.59 -15.59
CA LEU A 225 2.89 20.73 -14.88
C LEU A 225 2.41 20.55 -13.43
N VAL A 226 2.35 19.31 -12.97
CA VAL A 226 1.91 18.97 -11.61
C VAL A 226 3.07 18.30 -10.88
N ASN A 227 3.53 18.92 -9.80
CA ASN A 227 4.55 18.36 -8.92
C ASN A 227 3.90 17.53 -7.82
N ALA A 228 4.02 16.20 -7.92
CA ALA A 228 3.57 15.19 -6.97
C ALA A 228 4.75 14.37 -6.41
N THR A 229 5.94 14.97 -6.28
CA THR A 229 7.19 14.30 -5.87
C THR A 229 7.28 14.00 -4.37
N GLY A 230 6.18 14.21 -3.63
CA GLY A 230 6.07 13.84 -2.21
C GLY A 230 7.09 14.57 -1.32
N PRO A 231 8.01 13.86 -0.62
CA PRO A 231 8.99 14.49 0.27
C PRO A 231 10.02 15.37 -0.45
N PHE A 232 10.11 15.27 -1.77
CA PHE A 232 11.02 16.06 -2.61
C PHE A 232 10.34 17.27 -3.27
N CYS A 233 9.10 17.59 -2.87
CA CYS A 233 8.29 18.63 -3.50
C CYS A 233 8.98 20.00 -3.46
N ASP A 234 9.67 20.32 -2.38
CA ASP A 234 10.38 21.59 -2.22
C ASP A 234 11.55 21.78 -3.19
N SER A 235 12.12 20.70 -3.74
CA SER A 235 13.19 20.79 -4.75
C SER A 235 12.71 21.30 -6.11
N PHE A 236 11.38 21.27 -6.35
CA PHE A 236 10.73 21.84 -7.55
C PHE A 236 10.10 23.20 -7.30
N SER A 237 10.10 23.68 -6.05
CA SER A 237 9.50 24.96 -5.68
C SER A 237 10.57 26.03 -5.53
N GLY A 238 10.43 27.14 -6.23
CA GLY A 238 11.37 28.27 -6.14
C GLY A 238 11.21 29.14 -4.87
N GLY A 239 10.44 28.70 -3.88
CA GLY A 239 10.14 29.42 -2.66
C GLY A 239 10.75 28.81 -1.39
N PRO A 240 10.45 29.35 -0.20
CA PRO A 240 10.89 28.76 1.05
C PRO A 240 10.29 27.34 1.22
N PRO A 241 11.03 26.41 1.87
CA PRO A 241 10.55 25.05 2.12
C PRO A 241 9.19 25.05 2.84
N LYS A 242 8.29 24.20 2.38
CA LYS A 242 6.95 24.00 2.96
C LYS A 242 6.82 22.70 3.73
N LEU A 243 7.82 21.83 3.59
CA LEU A 243 7.83 20.50 4.20
C LEU A 243 8.79 20.45 5.38
N ARG A 244 8.40 19.65 6.38
CA ARG A 244 9.26 19.17 7.47
C ARG A 244 9.26 17.65 7.45
N PRO A 245 10.11 17.03 6.64
CA PRO A 245 10.13 15.58 6.48
C PRO A 245 10.54 14.86 7.76
N THR A 246 9.94 13.71 8.02
CA THR A 246 10.34 12.80 9.11
C THR A 246 10.61 11.40 8.57
N VAL A 247 11.61 10.73 9.15
CA VAL A 247 11.93 9.34 8.84
C VAL A 247 11.09 8.41 9.71
N GLY A 248 10.50 7.39 9.11
CA GLY A 248 9.84 6.29 9.80
C GLY A 248 10.49 4.97 9.45
N VAL A 249 10.91 4.22 10.48
CA VAL A 249 11.59 2.93 10.33
C VAL A 249 10.68 1.81 10.79
N HIS A 250 10.72 0.68 10.08
CA HIS A 250 10.06 -0.57 10.45
C HIS A 250 11.05 -1.72 10.45
N LEU A 251 10.78 -2.73 11.29
CA LEU A 251 11.47 -4.02 11.30
C LEU A 251 10.56 -5.11 10.77
N VAL A 252 11.14 -6.13 10.16
CA VAL A 252 10.48 -7.38 9.80
C VAL A 252 11.14 -8.51 10.58
N VAL A 253 10.33 -9.30 11.27
CA VAL A 253 10.73 -10.51 11.99
C VAL A 253 9.85 -11.68 11.59
N ASP A 254 10.22 -12.91 11.97
CA ASP A 254 9.33 -14.05 11.80
C ASP A 254 8.05 -13.91 12.61
N GLY A 255 6.92 -14.31 12.01
CA GLY A 255 5.62 -14.26 12.68
C GLY A 255 5.55 -15.13 13.94
N ASP A 256 6.23 -16.28 13.95
CA ASP A 256 6.29 -17.19 15.10
C ASP A 256 7.01 -16.58 16.31
N ARG A 257 7.85 -15.57 16.10
CA ARG A 257 8.49 -14.81 17.21
C ARG A 257 7.52 -13.86 17.90
N LEU A 258 6.37 -13.56 17.32
CA LEU A 258 5.33 -12.69 17.87
C LEU A 258 3.94 -13.26 17.55
N PRO A 259 3.50 -14.33 18.25
CA PRO A 259 2.25 -15.04 17.95
C PRO A 259 1.04 -14.18 18.33
N THR A 260 0.50 -13.44 17.36
CA THR A 260 -0.68 -12.58 17.50
C THR A 260 -1.96 -13.22 16.94
N LEU A 261 -1.88 -14.48 16.49
CA LEU A 261 -2.96 -15.20 15.80
C LEU A 261 -3.59 -14.36 14.67
N GLY A 262 -2.73 -13.71 13.89
CA GLY A 262 -3.15 -12.91 12.74
C GLY A 262 -3.68 -11.50 13.08
N ARG A 263 -3.72 -11.08 14.34
CA ARG A 263 -4.23 -9.77 14.77
C ARG A 263 -3.12 -8.73 14.85
N ALA A 264 -3.43 -7.51 14.43
CA ALA A 264 -2.56 -6.36 14.68
C ALA A 264 -2.67 -5.94 16.15
N VAL A 265 -1.53 -5.58 16.76
CA VAL A 265 -1.52 -5.11 18.16
C VAL A 265 -0.95 -3.70 18.21
N VAL A 266 -1.68 -2.80 18.88
CA VAL A 266 -1.19 -1.45 19.19
C VAL A 266 -0.37 -1.52 20.47
N VAL A 267 0.86 -1.06 20.43
CA VAL A 267 1.77 -1.10 21.59
C VAL A 267 2.30 0.30 21.90
N HIS A 268 2.64 0.53 23.17
CA HIS A 268 3.23 1.78 23.61
C HIS A 268 4.73 1.58 23.87
N SER A 269 5.55 2.47 23.33
CA SER A 269 6.96 2.54 23.67
C SER A 269 7.13 2.84 25.16
N PRO A 270 8.00 2.08 25.88
CA PRO A 270 8.32 2.37 27.28
C PRO A 270 9.12 3.66 27.43
N ARG A 271 9.84 4.14 26.39
CA ARG A 271 10.71 5.31 26.44
C ARG A 271 9.94 6.63 26.43
N ASP A 272 8.94 6.74 25.55
CA ASP A 272 8.27 8.02 25.26
C ASP A 272 6.74 7.92 25.15
N GLY A 273 6.17 6.72 25.40
CA GLY A 273 4.73 6.49 25.33
C GLY A 273 4.14 6.50 23.91
N ARG A 274 4.96 6.62 22.88
CA ARG A 274 4.51 6.65 21.48
C ARG A 274 3.84 5.34 21.09
N LEU A 275 2.80 5.44 20.25
CA LEU A 275 2.09 4.30 19.69
C LEU A 275 2.85 3.72 18.49
N LEU A 276 3.03 2.41 18.51
CA LEU A 276 3.57 1.60 17.42
C LEU A 276 2.61 0.47 17.11
N PHE A 277 2.85 -0.20 15.98
CA PHE A 277 2.08 -1.36 15.56
C PHE A 277 2.96 -2.61 15.49
N VAL A 278 2.39 -3.74 15.88
CA VAL A 278 2.89 -5.09 15.59
C VAL A 278 1.89 -5.69 14.61
N LEU A 279 2.31 -5.87 13.35
CA LEU A 279 1.44 -6.15 12.20
C LEU A 279 1.82 -7.48 11.56
N PRO A 280 1.04 -8.54 11.72
CA PRO A 280 1.29 -9.80 11.00
C PRO A 280 0.97 -9.64 9.51
N VAL A 281 1.90 -10.11 8.66
CA VAL A 281 1.83 -10.12 7.20
C VAL A 281 2.27 -11.50 6.70
N GLY A 282 1.34 -12.38 6.35
CA GLY A 282 1.65 -13.77 6.05
C GLY A 282 2.37 -14.44 7.24
N CYS A 283 3.51 -15.07 6.97
CA CYS A 283 4.36 -15.70 7.99
C CYS A 283 5.35 -14.73 8.66
N ARG A 284 5.28 -13.43 8.37
CA ARG A 284 6.16 -12.40 8.93
C ARG A 284 5.38 -11.43 9.81
N THR A 285 6.11 -10.67 10.63
CA THR A 285 5.53 -9.57 11.43
C THR A 285 6.33 -8.30 11.21
N ILE A 286 5.64 -7.21 10.88
CA ILE A 286 6.19 -5.86 10.79
C ILE A 286 6.02 -5.18 12.14
N ILE A 287 7.09 -4.57 12.67
CA ILE A 287 7.09 -3.78 13.89
C ILE A 287 7.44 -2.34 13.52
N GLY A 288 6.61 -1.38 13.88
CA GLY A 288 6.88 0.04 13.59
C GLY A 288 5.71 0.94 13.92
N THR A 289 5.94 2.19 13.82
CA THR A 289 7.03 2.90 13.13
C THR A 289 7.70 3.90 14.07
N THR A 290 8.98 4.17 13.84
CA THR A 290 9.67 5.33 14.48
C THR A 290 9.19 6.65 13.84
N GLU A 291 9.61 7.78 14.40
CA GLU A 291 9.42 9.10 13.81
C GLU A 291 10.54 10.02 14.29
N THR A 292 11.51 10.21 13.44
CA THR A 292 12.67 11.07 13.65
C THR A 292 12.68 12.18 12.60
N ASP A 293 13.07 13.40 12.98
CA ASP A 293 13.24 14.46 11.98
C ASP A 293 14.29 14.04 10.95
N TRP A 294 14.12 14.48 9.72
CA TRP A 294 15.10 14.26 8.67
C TRP A 294 16.41 14.97 9.02
N PRO A 295 17.53 14.24 9.14
CA PRO A 295 18.81 14.84 9.56
C PRO A 295 19.59 15.35 8.35
N GLY A 296 19.14 15.94 7.37
CA GLY A 296 19.83 16.33 6.13
C GLY A 296 21.37 16.13 6.15
N PRO A 297 21.97 15.39 5.23
CA PRO A 297 23.42 15.17 5.21
C PRO A 297 24.19 16.51 5.14
N GLY A 298 25.07 16.76 6.11
CA GLY A 298 25.89 17.97 6.19
C GLY A 298 25.17 19.24 6.63
N ASP A 299 23.85 19.34 6.45
CA ASP A 299 23.02 20.45 6.90
C ASP A 299 21.65 19.91 7.35
N PRO A 300 21.34 19.93 8.66
CA PRO A 300 20.08 19.46 9.18
C PRO A 300 18.83 20.18 8.62
N ALA A 301 18.99 21.40 8.14
CA ALA A 301 17.91 22.20 7.56
C ALA A 301 17.71 21.91 6.05
N ARG A 302 18.63 21.22 5.41
CA ARG A 302 18.56 20.91 3.99
C ARG A 302 17.37 19.97 3.69
N PRO A 303 16.51 20.31 2.73
CA PRO A 303 15.45 19.39 2.29
C PRO A 303 16.06 18.10 1.72
N PRO A 304 15.34 16.97 1.82
CA PRO A 304 15.79 15.71 1.24
C PRO A 304 15.87 15.80 -0.28
N ARG A 305 16.84 15.08 -0.85
CA ARG A 305 16.99 14.89 -2.30
C ARG A 305 16.74 13.43 -2.66
N PRO A 306 16.31 13.14 -3.89
CA PRO A 306 16.04 11.76 -4.30
C PRO A 306 17.22 10.79 -4.19
N GLU A 307 18.46 11.30 -4.25
CA GLU A 307 19.70 10.53 -4.09
C GLU A 307 20.10 10.26 -2.64
N ASP A 308 19.48 10.93 -1.67
CA ASP A 308 19.83 10.74 -0.26
C ASP A 308 19.45 9.33 0.20
N ALA A 309 20.36 8.68 0.92
CA ALA A 309 20.13 7.38 1.51
C ALA A 309 19.19 7.48 2.71
N ILE A 310 18.00 6.89 2.59
CA ILE A 310 17.02 6.79 3.67
C ILE A 310 17.09 5.37 4.21
N ARG A 311 17.66 5.20 5.42
CA ARG A 311 17.89 3.89 6.03
C ARG A 311 17.56 3.88 7.52
N ALA A 312 17.45 2.68 8.09
CA ALA A 312 17.43 2.48 9.52
C ALA A 312 18.83 2.68 10.12
N TYR A 313 18.88 3.16 11.36
CA TYR A 313 20.08 3.20 12.18
C TYR A 313 19.92 2.26 13.38
N ARG A 314 21.03 1.87 14.01
CA ARG A 314 21.02 0.98 15.17
C ARG A 314 20.07 1.46 16.27
N ARG A 315 20.07 2.75 16.57
CA ARG A 315 19.16 3.37 17.54
C ARG A 315 17.67 3.14 17.24
N ASP A 316 17.28 3.09 15.94
CA ASP A 316 15.90 2.85 15.52
C ASP A 316 15.53 1.39 15.77
N VAL A 317 16.45 0.47 15.44
CA VAL A 317 16.27 -0.97 15.66
C VAL A 317 16.16 -1.26 17.16
N ASP A 318 17.06 -0.74 17.98
CA ASP A 318 17.05 -0.94 19.44
C ASP A 318 15.76 -0.39 20.07
N TYR A 319 15.27 0.78 19.60
CA TYR A 319 14.00 1.36 20.05
C TYR A 319 12.80 0.46 19.73
N LEU A 320 12.77 -0.10 18.53
CA LEU A 320 11.66 -0.97 18.09
C LEU A 320 11.69 -2.33 18.80
N LEU A 321 12.87 -2.94 18.96
CA LEU A 321 13.05 -4.20 19.69
C LEU A 321 12.68 -4.04 21.17
N GLU A 322 13.14 -2.98 21.83
CA GLU A 322 12.77 -2.71 23.21
C GLU A 322 11.26 -2.54 23.38
N THR A 323 10.62 -1.83 22.46
CA THR A 323 9.16 -1.64 22.49
C THR A 323 8.41 -2.96 22.31
N ALA A 324 8.85 -3.79 21.35
CA ALA A 324 8.27 -5.11 21.12
C ALA A 324 8.45 -6.04 22.32
N ASN A 325 9.68 -6.12 22.88
CA ASN A 325 9.98 -6.95 24.05
C ASN A 325 9.24 -6.47 25.31
N HIS A 326 9.06 -5.15 25.47
CA HIS A 326 8.23 -4.62 26.55
C HIS A 326 6.77 -5.06 26.43
N ALA A 327 6.23 -5.08 25.22
CA ALA A 327 4.84 -5.50 24.97
C ALA A 327 4.69 -7.04 24.98
N PHE A 328 5.71 -7.77 24.54
CA PHE A 328 5.73 -9.23 24.41
C PHE A 328 6.96 -9.81 25.14
N PRO A 329 7.00 -9.81 26.47
CA PRO A 329 8.19 -10.25 27.22
C PRO A 329 8.72 -11.64 26.85
N PRO A 330 7.86 -12.66 26.54
CA PRO A 330 8.36 -13.98 26.15
C PRO A 330 9.05 -14.00 24.78
N ALA A 331 8.90 -12.96 23.93
CA ALA A 331 9.51 -12.94 22.60
C ALA A 331 11.03 -12.78 22.66
N ASP A 332 11.55 -11.99 23.59
CA ASP A 332 12.99 -11.73 23.78
C ASP A 332 13.72 -11.52 22.44
N LEU A 333 13.18 -10.63 21.61
CA LEU A 333 13.73 -10.34 20.29
C LEU A 333 15.10 -9.72 20.40
N GLN A 334 16.03 -10.24 19.61
CA GLN A 334 17.41 -9.79 19.52
C GLN A 334 17.68 -9.22 18.10
N PRO A 335 18.72 -8.43 17.88
CA PRO A 335 19.11 -7.94 16.56
C PRO A 335 19.20 -9.03 15.48
N LYS A 336 19.62 -10.23 15.84
CA LYS A 336 19.72 -11.40 14.94
C LYS A 336 18.37 -11.92 14.43
N ASP A 337 17.27 -11.58 15.14
CA ASP A 337 15.92 -11.98 14.76
C ASP A 337 15.31 -11.04 13.70
N VAL A 338 15.96 -9.91 13.42
CA VAL A 338 15.55 -8.96 12.39
C VAL A 338 15.91 -9.50 11.01
N ILE A 339 14.91 -9.83 10.22
CA ILE A 339 15.08 -10.28 8.83
C ILE A 339 15.51 -9.10 7.98
N THR A 340 14.77 -7.98 8.03
CA THR A 340 15.11 -6.76 7.30
C THR A 340 14.59 -5.52 8.02
N THR A 341 15.08 -4.37 7.56
CA THR A 341 14.57 -3.05 7.93
C THR A 341 14.15 -2.30 6.69
N PHE A 342 13.16 -1.43 6.82
CA PHE A 342 12.84 -0.47 5.78
C PHE A 342 12.48 0.89 6.39
N ALA A 343 12.80 1.95 5.66
CA ALA A 343 12.63 3.32 6.11
C ALA A 343 12.05 4.20 5.00
N GLY A 344 11.21 5.15 5.37
CA GLY A 344 10.61 6.09 4.43
C GLY A 344 10.47 7.48 5.00
N LEU A 345 10.49 8.48 4.12
CA LEU A 345 10.23 9.88 4.47
C LEU A 345 8.73 10.18 4.45
N ARG A 346 8.23 10.82 5.50
CA ARG A 346 6.87 11.38 5.51
C ARG A 346 6.94 12.85 5.09
N PRO A 347 6.18 13.26 4.08
CA PRO A 347 6.11 14.66 3.62
C PRO A 347 5.18 15.49 4.52
N LEU A 348 5.55 15.70 5.79
CA LEU A 348 4.73 16.49 6.71
C LEU A 348 4.82 17.97 6.35
N MET A 349 3.66 18.68 6.40
CA MET A 349 3.60 20.12 6.16
C MET A 349 4.16 20.88 7.35
N ASP A 350 5.09 21.80 7.10
CA ASP A 350 5.55 22.76 8.10
C ASP A 350 4.51 23.87 8.26
N ARG A 351 3.95 24.01 9.47
CA ARG A 351 3.02 25.08 9.82
C ARG A 351 3.60 26.04 10.87
N GLY A 352 4.93 26.10 10.97
CA GLY A 352 5.62 26.98 11.93
C GLY A 352 5.39 26.61 13.39
N ARG A 353 4.97 25.38 13.69
CA ARG A 353 4.72 24.92 15.06
C ARG A 353 5.95 24.24 15.64
N ALA A 354 6.28 24.54 16.91
CA ALA A 354 7.51 24.12 17.57
C ALA A 354 7.65 22.60 17.79
N THR A 355 6.58 21.80 17.70
CA THR A 355 6.61 20.37 18.03
C THR A 355 6.23 19.47 16.85
N ARG A 356 6.84 18.27 16.78
CA ARG A 356 6.53 17.20 15.79
C ARG A 356 5.06 16.80 15.80
N ALA A 357 4.46 16.71 16.99
CA ALA A 357 3.06 16.35 17.14
C ALA A 357 2.09 17.36 16.51
N ALA A 358 2.59 18.56 16.23
CA ALA A 358 1.84 19.66 15.63
C ALA A 358 2.06 19.81 14.11
N ALA A 359 3.02 19.07 13.50
CA ALA A 359 3.17 19.01 12.05
C ALA A 359 1.91 18.37 11.44
N SER A 360 1.32 19.07 10.47
CA SER A 360 0.03 18.66 9.91
C SER A 360 0.21 17.48 8.95
N ARG A 361 -0.68 16.50 9.06
CA ARG A 361 -0.85 15.41 8.07
C ARG A 361 -1.94 15.72 7.05
N GLU A 362 -2.40 16.95 7.01
CA GLU A 362 -3.19 17.48 5.91
C GLU A 362 -2.30 17.66 4.68
N HIS A 363 -2.90 17.56 3.52
CA HIS A 363 -2.22 17.94 2.30
C HIS A 363 -2.37 19.45 2.03
N ALA A 364 -1.53 19.97 1.14
CA ALA A 364 -1.65 21.30 0.62
C ALA A 364 -1.49 21.28 -0.91
N ILE A 365 -2.26 22.14 -1.58
CA ILE A 365 -2.21 22.35 -3.02
C ILE A 365 -1.94 23.83 -3.25
N TRP A 366 -0.94 24.17 -4.06
CA TRP A 366 -0.60 25.56 -4.38
C TRP A 366 0.01 25.67 -5.77
N SER A 367 -0.12 26.85 -6.39
CA SER A 367 0.62 27.19 -7.61
C SER A 367 1.76 28.14 -7.27
N ASP A 368 2.87 28.04 -8.01
CA ASP A 368 3.98 28.98 -7.91
C ASP A 368 4.02 29.97 -9.10
N ALA A 369 4.95 30.91 -9.05
CA ALA A 369 5.11 31.92 -10.08
C ALA A 369 5.60 31.34 -11.43
N SER A 370 6.26 30.17 -11.41
CA SER A 370 6.71 29.47 -12.62
C SER A 370 5.57 28.77 -13.34
N GLY A 371 4.44 28.56 -12.66
CA GLY A 371 3.22 27.95 -13.19
C GLY A 371 3.09 26.47 -12.95
N TRP A 372 3.88 25.91 -12.03
CA TRP A 372 3.67 24.57 -11.47
C TRP A 372 2.46 24.55 -10.54
N LEU A 373 1.73 23.45 -10.56
CA LEU A 373 0.76 23.09 -9.52
C LEU A 373 1.42 22.04 -8.62
N HIS A 374 1.61 22.38 -7.36
CA HIS A 374 2.25 21.50 -6.37
C HIS A 374 1.23 20.84 -5.47
N VAL A 375 1.51 19.60 -5.06
CA VAL A 375 0.78 18.88 -4.02
C VAL A 375 1.75 18.14 -3.11
N ALA A 376 1.60 18.32 -1.80
CA ALA A 376 2.39 17.60 -0.80
C ALA A 376 1.62 17.38 0.50
N GLY A 377 2.14 16.51 1.35
CA GLY A 377 1.46 16.10 2.59
C GLY A 377 0.49 14.94 2.38
N GLY A 378 -0.51 14.82 3.27
CA GLY A 378 -1.54 13.81 3.19
C GLY A 378 -1.12 12.42 3.66
N LYS A 379 -1.91 11.41 3.28
CA LYS A 379 -1.76 10.01 3.68
C LYS A 379 -2.06 9.09 2.51
N LEU A 380 -1.54 7.85 2.58
CA LEU A 380 -1.91 6.80 1.63
C LEU A 380 -3.44 6.59 1.56
N THR A 381 -4.11 6.56 2.70
CA THR A 381 -5.58 6.37 2.78
C THR A 381 -6.36 7.41 1.97
N THR A 382 -5.91 8.67 1.96
CA THR A 382 -6.62 9.79 1.33
C THR A 382 -6.08 10.17 -0.05
N MET A 383 -5.21 9.34 -0.65
CA MET A 383 -4.59 9.63 -1.94
C MET A 383 -5.61 9.94 -3.05
N ARG A 384 -6.77 9.26 -3.05
CA ARG A 384 -7.83 9.46 -4.05
C ARG A 384 -8.52 10.82 -3.89
N SER A 385 -8.92 11.19 -2.65
CA SER A 385 -9.57 12.51 -2.39
C SER A 385 -8.61 13.65 -2.69
N MET A 386 -7.33 13.50 -2.30
CA MET A 386 -6.28 14.48 -2.66
C MET A 386 -6.15 14.64 -4.18
N ALA A 387 -6.16 13.53 -4.92
CA ALA A 387 -6.08 13.56 -6.38
C ALA A 387 -7.28 14.26 -7.00
N GLU A 388 -8.48 14.00 -6.50
CA GLU A 388 -9.71 14.68 -6.95
C GLU A 388 -9.59 16.20 -6.80
N GLU A 389 -9.14 16.71 -5.64
CA GLU A 389 -8.93 18.14 -5.39
C GLU A 389 -7.87 18.75 -6.31
N VAL A 390 -6.75 18.04 -6.53
CA VAL A 390 -5.69 18.49 -7.45
C VAL A 390 -6.21 18.59 -8.88
N VAL A 391 -6.98 17.59 -9.32
CA VAL A 391 -7.53 17.57 -10.69
C VAL A 391 -8.62 18.62 -10.86
N ASP A 392 -9.46 18.86 -9.85
CA ASP A 392 -10.43 19.96 -9.89
C ASP A 392 -9.71 21.31 -10.06
N ARG A 393 -8.65 21.56 -9.29
CA ARG A 393 -7.84 22.77 -9.43
C ARG A 393 -7.11 22.85 -10.77
N ALA A 394 -6.60 21.72 -11.26
CA ALA A 394 -5.96 21.65 -12.59
C ALA A 394 -6.93 22.00 -13.72
N ILE A 395 -8.18 21.53 -13.65
CA ILE A 395 -9.24 21.82 -14.64
C ILE A 395 -9.56 23.32 -14.66
N GLU A 396 -9.63 23.99 -13.50
CA GLU A 396 -9.82 25.44 -13.42
C GLU A 396 -8.70 26.16 -14.17
N ILE A 397 -7.43 25.86 -13.83
CA ILE A 397 -6.25 26.46 -14.48
C ILE A 397 -6.23 26.19 -15.98
N LEU A 398 -6.55 24.97 -16.41
CA LEU A 398 -6.58 24.61 -17.84
C LEU A 398 -7.65 25.41 -18.61
N ARG A 399 -8.83 25.64 -18.01
CA ARG A 399 -9.89 26.48 -18.59
C ARG A 399 -9.45 27.94 -18.71
N GLU A 400 -8.83 28.49 -17.67
CA GLU A 400 -8.26 29.84 -17.66
C GLU A 400 -7.20 30.01 -18.78
N ARG A 401 -6.43 28.94 -19.08
CA ARG A 401 -5.44 28.89 -20.17
C ARG A 401 -6.03 28.52 -21.53
N GLY A 402 -7.37 28.52 -21.67
CA GLY A 402 -8.05 28.33 -22.95
C GLY A 402 -8.17 26.88 -23.42
N ARG A 403 -8.03 25.89 -22.52
CA ARG A 403 -8.33 24.51 -22.87
C ARG A 403 -9.83 24.38 -23.20
N GLN A 404 -10.12 23.85 -24.40
CA GLN A 404 -11.47 23.60 -24.87
C GLN A 404 -11.88 22.13 -24.67
N GLY A 405 -13.18 21.88 -24.68
CA GLY A 405 -13.77 20.54 -24.59
C GLY A 405 -14.29 20.18 -23.20
N ALA A 406 -15.23 19.26 -23.17
CA ALA A 406 -15.87 18.82 -21.95
C ALA A 406 -14.93 17.95 -21.09
N VAL A 407 -15.00 18.12 -19.79
CA VAL A 407 -14.32 17.29 -18.80
C VAL A 407 -15.39 16.62 -17.94
N ARG A 408 -15.30 15.31 -17.78
CA ARG A 408 -16.23 14.53 -16.96
C ARG A 408 -16.03 14.83 -15.47
N PRO A 409 -17.06 14.66 -14.62
CA PRO A 409 -16.89 14.68 -13.17
C PRO A 409 -16.00 13.52 -12.72
N CYS A 410 -15.50 13.59 -11.47
CA CYS A 410 -14.68 12.54 -10.88
C CYS A 410 -15.34 11.17 -10.96
N GLN A 411 -14.64 10.19 -11.54
CA GLN A 411 -15.09 8.80 -11.70
C GLN A 411 -14.49 7.88 -10.63
N THR A 412 -13.37 8.26 -10.01
CA THR A 412 -12.57 7.39 -9.15
C THR A 412 -13.23 7.05 -7.81
N ARG A 413 -14.32 7.76 -7.46
CA ARG A 413 -15.11 7.46 -6.26
C ARG A 413 -15.77 6.08 -6.29
N ALA A 414 -16.15 5.61 -7.47
CA ALA A 414 -16.88 4.35 -7.65
C ALA A 414 -16.23 3.41 -8.69
N ARG A 415 -15.21 3.89 -9.42
CA ARG A 415 -14.53 3.10 -10.43
C ARG A 415 -13.62 2.07 -9.77
N PRO A 416 -13.85 0.75 -9.99
CA PRO A 416 -12.98 -0.31 -9.45
C PRO A 416 -11.56 -0.22 -10.00
N LEU A 417 -10.56 -0.66 -9.23
CA LEU A 417 -9.22 -0.94 -9.72
C LEU A 417 -9.20 -2.25 -10.53
N PRO A 418 -8.19 -2.47 -11.40
CA PRO A 418 -8.16 -3.62 -12.30
C PRO A 418 -8.33 -5.00 -11.63
N GLY A 419 -7.75 -5.20 -10.44
CA GLY A 419 -7.89 -6.42 -9.68
C GLY A 419 -9.23 -6.57 -8.93
N ALA A 420 -10.08 -5.53 -8.90
CA ALA A 420 -11.37 -5.54 -8.21
C ALA A 420 -12.55 -6.01 -9.09
N GLY A 421 -12.31 -6.39 -10.36
CA GLY A 421 -13.32 -6.96 -11.24
C GLY A 421 -13.97 -8.22 -10.68
N GLU A 422 -15.01 -8.73 -11.34
CA GLU A 422 -15.59 -10.03 -10.95
C GLU A 422 -14.48 -11.07 -10.91
N THR A 423 -14.21 -11.58 -9.71
CA THR A 423 -13.31 -12.71 -9.53
C THR A 423 -13.85 -13.81 -10.42
N ILE A 424 -13.05 -14.29 -11.38
CA ILE A 424 -13.40 -15.49 -12.15
C ILE A 424 -13.80 -16.51 -11.07
N GLN A 425 -15.09 -16.92 -11.08
CA GLN A 425 -15.52 -18.02 -10.22
C GLN A 425 -14.63 -19.19 -10.61
N MET A 426 -13.59 -19.40 -9.82
CA MET A 426 -12.75 -20.59 -9.94
C MET A 426 -13.63 -21.75 -9.50
N GLY A 427 -14.50 -22.16 -10.43
CA GLY A 427 -15.29 -23.37 -10.31
C GLY A 427 -14.33 -24.50 -10.04
N THR A 428 -14.43 -25.08 -8.85
CA THR A 428 -13.69 -26.24 -8.36
C THR A 428 -12.27 -26.02 -7.80
N LEU A 429 -12.01 -24.98 -7.03
CA LEU A 429 -11.03 -25.13 -5.95
C LEU A 429 -11.79 -25.66 -4.72
N LYS A 430 -11.83 -26.98 -4.56
CA LYS A 430 -12.31 -27.63 -3.33
C LYS A 430 -11.48 -27.11 -2.15
N GLY A 431 -12.06 -26.29 -1.28
CA GLY A 431 -11.40 -25.82 -0.07
C GLY A 431 -11.54 -24.32 0.27
N PHE A 432 -12.25 -23.53 -0.51
CA PHE A 432 -12.46 -22.12 -0.19
C PHE A 432 -13.57 -21.97 0.86
N ALA A 433 -13.19 -21.83 2.14
CA ALA A 433 -14.05 -21.20 3.14
C ALA A 433 -13.78 -19.68 3.08
N PRO A 434 -14.82 -18.82 3.22
CA PRO A 434 -14.61 -17.37 3.26
C PRO A 434 -13.70 -17.02 4.45
N PRO A 435 -12.88 -15.95 4.38
CA PRO A 435 -11.86 -15.62 5.38
C PRO A 435 -12.40 -15.30 6.79
N PHE A 436 -13.67 -15.50 7.06
CA PHE A 436 -14.35 -15.27 8.33
C PHE A 436 -15.09 -16.51 8.87
N GLY A 437 -14.56 -17.70 8.62
CA GLY A 437 -14.95 -18.89 9.38
C GLY A 437 -14.29 -18.87 10.77
N PRO A 438 -14.91 -19.48 11.79
CA PRO A 438 -14.27 -19.61 13.10
C PRO A 438 -12.92 -20.33 12.94
N PRO A 439 -11.88 -19.94 13.70
CA PRO A 439 -10.57 -20.56 13.60
C PRO A 439 -10.70 -22.06 13.90
N PRO A 440 -9.93 -22.94 13.22
CA PRO A 440 -9.94 -24.36 13.52
C PRO A 440 -9.62 -24.56 14.99
N THR A 441 -10.47 -25.29 15.68
CA THR A 441 -10.24 -25.73 17.06
C THR A 441 -8.95 -26.53 17.10
N PRO A 442 -8.00 -26.22 17.98
CA PRO A 442 -6.78 -27.01 18.11
C PRO A 442 -7.18 -28.38 18.63
N THR A 443 -6.76 -29.41 17.91
CA THR A 443 -6.91 -30.81 18.34
C THR A 443 -6.19 -30.99 19.68
N PRO A 444 -6.87 -31.48 20.78
CA PRO A 444 -6.20 -31.68 22.03
C PRO A 444 -5.24 -32.86 21.93
N ARG A 445 -3.96 -32.62 22.21
CA ARG A 445 -3.05 -33.71 22.55
C ARG A 445 -3.58 -34.38 23.82
N SER A 446 -3.84 -35.70 23.73
CA SER A 446 -4.30 -36.56 24.79
C SER A 446 -3.39 -36.53 26.02
N LEU A 447 -3.93 -36.09 27.14
CA LEU A 447 -3.40 -36.37 28.49
C LEU A 447 -4.20 -37.57 29.10
N PRO A 448 -3.58 -38.41 29.95
CA PRO A 448 -4.20 -39.61 30.46
C PRO A 448 -5.27 -39.33 31.54
N PRO A 449 -6.17 -40.28 31.82
CA PRO A 449 -7.40 -40.02 32.54
C PRO A 449 -7.23 -40.02 34.06
N SER A 450 -7.87 -39.09 34.74
CA SER A 450 -8.21 -39.18 36.14
C SER A 450 -9.72 -38.99 36.32
N GLY A 451 -10.33 -39.92 37.02
CA GLY A 451 -11.75 -40.18 37.05
C GLY A 451 -12.61 -39.35 37.99
N THR A 452 -13.87 -39.76 37.98
CA THR A 452 -15.03 -39.62 38.90
C THR A 452 -16.07 -38.53 38.58
N SER A 453 -17.11 -39.00 38.06
CA SER A 453 -18.59 -38.98 38.22
C SER A 453 -19.31 -37.84 38.95
N GLY A 454 -20.40 -37.34 38.28
CA GLY A 454 -21.55 -36.63 38.85
C GLY A 454 -22.45 -36.03 37.77
N PRO A 455 -23.79 -36.15 37.85
CA PRO A 455 -24.68 -36.00 36.69
C PRO A 455 -25.17 -34.57 36.41
N ALA A 456 -25.51 -34.35 35.12
CA ALA A 456 -25.99 -33.09 34.57
C ALA A 456 -27.51 -32.87 34.76
N PRO A 457 -27.98 -31.61 34.78
CA PRO A 457 -29.40 -31.28 34.55
C PRO A 457 -29.69 -30.84 33.12
N SER A 458 -30.89 -31.17 32.67
CA SER A 458 -31.44 -30.99 31.31
C SER A 458 -31.83 -29.52 30.98
N PRO A 459 -31.91 -29.15 29.68
CA PRO A 459 -32.26 -27.80 29.23
C PRO A 459 -33.78 -27.59 29.03
N PRO A 460 -34.28 -26.34 29.07
CA PRO A 460 -35.66 -26.03 28.71
C PRO A 460 -35.83 -25.69 27.20
N HIS A 461 -37.04 -25.98 26.71
CA HIS A 461 -37.51 -25.84 25.32
C HIS A 461 -37.78 -24.38 24.86
N PRO A 462 -37.84 -24.12 23.53
CA PRO A 462 -37.93 -22.78 22.97
C PRO A 462 -39.38 -22.30 22.73
N LEU A 463 -39.56 -20.98 22.82
CA LEU A 463 -40.78 -20.27 22.40
C LEU A 463 -40.64 -19.72 20.95
N ALA A 464 -41.70 -19.90 20.19
CA ALA A 464 -41.85 -19.53 18.80
C ALA A 464 -41.97 -18.01 18.60
N ALA A 465 -41.32 -17.49 17.54
CA ALA A 465 -41.46 -16.12 17.09
C ALA A 465 -42.27 -16.01 15.80
N LEU A 466 -43.25 -15.12 15.82
CA LEU A 466 -44.11 -14.73 14.71
C LEU A 466 -43.36 -13.75 13.76
N ALA A 467 -43.47 -14.00 12.46
CA ALA A 467 -42.95 -13.11 11.41
C ALA A 467 -44.06 -12.16 10.88
N PRO A 468 -43.75 -10.91 10.53
CA PRO A 468 -44.67 -10.09 9.76
C PRO A 468 -44.37 -10.13 8.26
N SER A 469 -45.44 -10.09 7.49
CA SER A 469 -45.54 -10.12 6.04
C SER A 469 -44.94 -8.90 5.32
N ARG A 470 -44.29 -9.14 4.18
CA ARG A 470 -43.80 -8.12 3.24
C ARG A 470 -44.84 -7.81 2.16
N SER A 471 -45.13 -6.53 1.97
CA SER A 471 -45.81 -5.99 0.82
C SER A 471 -44.85 -5.68 -0.33
N ALA A 472 -45.23 -6.02 -1.54
CA ALA A 472 -44.49 -5.80 -2.79
C ALA A 472 -44.62 -4.35 -3.29
N SER A 473 -43.56 -3.82 -3.88
CA SER A 473 -43.57 -2.59 -4.69
C SER A 473 -42.84 -2.83 -6.02
N PRO A 474 -43.22 -2.13 -7.11
CA PRO A 474 -43.03 -2.58 -8.48
C PRO A 474 -41.69 -2.18 -9.11
N ASN A 475 -41.25 -2.97 -10.10
CA ASN A 475 -40.06 -2.77 -10.93
C ASN A 475 -40.16 -1.53 -11.84
N PRO A 476 -39.03 -0.81 -12.06
CA PRO A 476 -38.92 0.14 -13.17
C PRO A 476 -38.51 -0.54 -14.50
N PRO A 477 -38.76 0.12 -15.66
CA PRO A 477 -38.71 -0.51 -16.97
C PRO A 477 -37.28 -0.71 -17.51
N ALA A 478 -37.15 -1.75 -18.34
CA ALA A 478 -35.94 -2.16 -19.04
C ALA A 478 -35.47 -1.11 -20.07
N MET A 479 -34.16 -0.74 -20.00
CA MET A 479 -33.49 -0.03 -21.08
C MET A 479 -32.81 -1.00 -22.04
N VAL A 480 -32.99 -0.74 -23.32
CA VAL A 480 -32.48 -1.49 -24.46
C VAL A 480 -30.98 -1.46 -24.50
N ARG A 481 -30.33 -2.63 -24.48
CA ARG A 481 -28.87 -2.80 -24.71
C ARG A 481 -28.65 -2.84 -26.23
N GLY A 482 -27.87 -1.86 -26.72
CA GLY A 482 -27.21 -1.95 -28.02
C GLY A 482 -25.96 -2.83 -27.91
N GLU A 483 -25.91 -3.89 -28.69
CA GLU A 483 -24.79 -4.80 -28.81
C GLU A 483 -23.62 -4.14 -29.53
N LEU A 484 -22.48 -4.01 -28.84
CA LEU A 484 -21.16 -3.89 -29.44
C LEU A 484 -20.38 -5.16 -29.10
N SER A 485 -20.43 -6.11 -30.01
CA SER A 485 -19.67 -7.35 -29.97
C SER A 485 -18.20 -7.08 -30.28
N SER A 486 -17.32 -7.12 -29.27
CA SER A 486 -15.91 -7.42 -29.44
C SER A 486 -15.67 -8.87 -29.04
N PRO A 487 -14.88 -9.67 -29.79
CA PRO A 487 -14.66 -11.06 -29.45
C PRO A 487 -13.87 -11.18 -28.16
N ALA A 488 -14.46 -11.83 -27.16
CA ALA A 488 -13.76 -12.27 -25.97
C ALA A 488 -12.64 -13.25 -26.35
N PRO A 489 -11.42 -13.14 -25.81
CA PRO A 489 -10.42 -14.18 -25.97
C PRO A 489 -10.93 -15.46 -25.29
N HIS A 490 -10.77 -16.58 -26.00
CA HIS A 490 -11.20 -17.91 -25.61
C HIS A 490 -10.89 -18.19 -24.12
N ALA A 491 -11.94 -18.52 -23.36
CA ALA A 491 -11.84 -19.11 -22.05
C ALA A 491 -11.25 -20.51 -22.22
N THR A 492 -9.92 -20.59 -22.25
CA THR A 492 -9.20 -21.85 -22.06
C THR A 492 -9.55 -22.32 -20.66
N SER A 493 -10.18 -23.48 -20.51
CA SER A 493 -10.39 -24.12 -19.23
C SER A 493 -9.02 -24.29 -18.57
N LEU A 494 -8.71 -23.45 -17.57
CA LEU A 494 -7.58 -23.66 -16.70
C LEU A 494 -7.86 -24.97 -15.97
N GLY A 495 -7.24 -26.06 -16.45
CA GLY A 495 -7.25 -27.33 -15.75
C GLY A 495 -6.88 -27.10 -14.30
N SER A 496 -7.40 -27.89 -13.38
CA SER A 496 -7.20 -27.76 -11.94
C SER A 496 -5.70 -27.77 -11.61
N LEU A 497 -5.08 -26.57 -11.58
CA LEU A 497 -3.74 -26.42 -10.99
C LEU A 497 -3.90 -26.63 -9.49
N ASP A 498 -3.32 -27.71 -8.99
CA ASP A 498 -3.32 -28.03 -7.55
C ASP A 498 -2.27 -27.12 -6.85
N LEU A 499 -2.70 -25.90 -6.51
CA LEU A 499 -1.86 -24.92 -5.81
C LEU A 499 -2.05 -25.06 -4.31
N ALA A 500 -0.97 -24.92 -3.56
CA ALA A 500 -1.02 -24.86 -2.10
C ALA A 500 -1.95 -23.69 -1.63
N PRO A 501 -2.70 -23.87 -0.53
CA PRO A 501 -3.68 -22.89 -0.07
C PRO A 501 -3.12 -21.49 0.17
N ASP A 502 -1.88 -21.40 0.68
CA ASP A 502 -1.19 -20.12 0.92
C ASP A 502 -0.84 -19.38 -0.39
N ILE A 503 -0.47 -20.12 -1.45
CA ILE A 503 -0.24 -19.55 -2.79
C ILE A 503 -1.55 -19.04 -3.37
N THR A 504 -2.63 -19.81 -3.25
CA THR A 504 -3.94 -19.42 -3.75
C THR A 504 -4.44 -18.15 -3.06
N ALA A 505 -4.30 -18.08 -1.73
CA ALA A 505 -4.63 -16.89 -0.97
C ALA A 505 -3.81 -15.68 -1.40
N HIS A 506 -2.48 -15.84 -1.51
CA HIS A 506 -1.56 -14.78 -1.95
C HIS A 506 -1.92 -14.25 -3.33
N LEU A 507 -2.08 -15.11 -4.33
CA LEU A 507 -2.40 -14.70 -5.69
C LEU A 507 -3.74 -13.94 -5.75
N THR A 508 -4.75 -14.43 -5.02
CA THR A 508 -6.07 -13.78 -4.95
C THR A 508 -5.97 -12.41 -4.28
N GLU A 509 -5.23 -12.30 -3.19
CA GLU A 509 -5.04 -11.08 -2.44
C GLU A 509 -4.18 -10.03 -3.17
N THR A 510 -3.26 -10.48 -4.03
CA THR A 510 -2.35 -9.60 -4.76
C THR A 510 -2.91 -9.15 -6.09
N TYR A 511 -3.53 -10.06 -6.84
CA TYR A 511 -3.93 -9.84 -8.23
C TYR A 511 -5.45 -9.77 -8.43
N GLY A 512 -6.26 -10.27 -7.48
CA GLY A 512 -7.73 -10.26 -7.60
C GLY A 512 -8.21 -10.88 -8.90
N ALA A 513 -9.00 -10.16 -9.68
CA ALA A 513 -9.49 -10.63 -10.99
C ALA A 513 -8.38 -10.89 -12.03
N ARG A 514 -7.16 -10.39 -11.81
CA ARG A 514 -6.01 -10.61 -12.70
C ARG A 514 -5.28 -11.94 -12.44
N VAL A 515 -5.67 -12.72 -11.41
CA VAL A 515 -5.07 -14.03 -11.08
C VAL A 515 -4.99 -14.94 -12.31
N GLY A 516 -6.04 -14.98 -13.14
CA GLY A 516 -6.06 -15.78 -14.35
C GLY A 516 -4.91 -15.49 -15.32
N GLN A 517 -4.42 -14.24 -15.35
CA GLN A 517 -3.28 -13.85 -16.20
C GLN A 517 -1.97 -14.45 -15.67
N VAL A 518 -1.78 -14.50 -14.35
CA VAL A 518 -0.60 -15.13 -13.72
C VAL A 518 -0.66 -16.65 -13.94
N LEU A 519 -1.82 -17.28 -13.73
CA LEU A 519 -1.99 -18.72 -13.90
C LEU A 519 -1.86 -19.17 -15.36
N SER A 520 -2.19 -18.31 -16.34
CA SER A 520 -1.95 -18.63 -17.76
C SER A 520 -0.47 -18.74 -18.09
N LEU A 521 0.43 -18.03 -17.39
CA LEU A 521 1.87 -18.21 -17.53
C LEU A 521 2.30 -19.59 -17.00
N VAL A 522 1.77 -20.02 -15.86
CA VAL A 522 2.05 -21.35 -15.31
C VAL A 522 1.54 -22.44 -16.25
N ALA A 523 0.35 -22.25 -16.85
CA ALA A 523 -0.22 -23.20 -17.83
C ALA A 523 0.61 -23.29 -19.12
N SER A 524 1.23 -22.17 -19.54
CA SER A 524 2.09 -22.15 -20.74
C SER A 524 3.48 -22.76 -20.49
N GLU A 525 3.98 -22.66 -19.25
CA GLU A 525 5.29 -23.17 -18.85
C GLU A 525 5.23 -23.65 -17.39
N ALA A 526 5.18 -24.97 -17.19
CA ALA A 526 5.00 -25.59 -15.86
C ALA A 526 6.10 -25.22 -14.85
N SER A 527 7.32 -24.93 -15.30
CA SER A 527 8.44 -24.47 -14.45
C SER A 527 8.14 -23.16 -13.73
N LEU A 528 7.26 -22.33 -14.28
CA LEU A 528 6.82 -21.07 -13.67
C LEU A 528 5.87 -21.27 -12.46
N GLY A 529 5.35 -22.49 -12.25
CA GLY A 529 4.62 -22.87 -11.04
C GLY A 529 5.50 -23.08 -9.81
N ARG A 530 6.83 -23.02 -9.96
CA ARG A 530 7.80 -23.19 -8.87
C ARG A 530 7.69 -22.05 -7.86
N ARG A 531 7.71 -22.42 -6.57
CA ARG A 531 7.81 -21.46 -5.46
C ARG A 531 9.22 -20.86 -5.42
N LEU A 532 9.31 -19.54 -5.23
CA LEU A 532 10.59 -18.81 -5.22
C LEU A 532 11.34 -18.90 -3.88
N ASP A 533 10.60 -18.99 -2.79
CA ASP A 533 11.14 -19.05 -1.41
C ASP A 533 10.31 -20.09 -0.66
N PRO A 534 10.91 -21.04 0.09
CA PRO A 534 10.18 -22.13 0.74
C PRO A 534 9.16 -21.64 1.77
N ASP A 535 9.41 -20.50 2.44
CA ASP A 535 8.54 -19.94 3.49
C ASP A 535 7.46 -18.99 2.92
N LEU A 536 7.63 -18.47 1.70
CA LEU A 536 6.80 -17.42 1.13
C LEU A 536 5.99 -17.92 -0.07
N PRO A 537 4.77 -17.40 -0.31
CA PRO A 537 3.85 -17.97 -1.31
C PRO A 537 4.08 -17.46 -2.74
N TYR A 538 5.28 -16.98 -3.07
CA TYR A 538 5.57 -16.37 -4.37
C TYR A 538 5.95 -17.42 -5.41
N LEU A 539 5.44 -17.28 -6.65
CA LEU A 539 5.71 -18.15 -7.79
C LEU A 539 6.68 -17.51 -8.79
N ALA A 540 7.43 -18.33 -9.53
CA ALA A 540 8.29 -17.88 -10.62
C ALA A 540 7.48 -17.14 -11.72
N ALA A 541 6.22 -17.50 -11.96
CA ALA A 541 5.32 -16.80 -12.87
C ALA A 541 5.16 -15.31 -12.53
N GLU A 542 5.23 -14.96 -11.25
CA GLU A 542 5.08 -13.57 -10.82
C GLU A 542 6.28 -12.70 -11.23
N LEU A 543 7.48 -13.25 -11.37
CA LEU A 543 8.63 -12.54 -11.93
C LEU A 543 8.36 -12.13 -13.38
N VAL A 544 7.88 -13.07 -14.18
CA VAL A 544 7.53 -12.83 -15.59
C VAL A 544 6.39 -11.83 -15.71
N PHE A 545 5.36 -11.99 -14.86
CA PHE A 545 4.20 -11.09 -14.83
C PHE A 545 4.59 -9.66 -14.42
N ALA A 546 5.49 -9.52 -13.44
CA ALA A 546 6.02 -8.23 -13.01
C ALA A 546 6.67 -7.45 -14.16
N ILE A 547 7.43 -8.14 -15.01
CA ILE A 547 8.15 -7.53 -16.13
C ILE A 547 7.21 -7.20 -17.29
N ARG A 548 6.31 -8.14 -17.65
CA ARG A 548 5.42 -8.01 -18.81
C ARG A 548 4.18 -7.17 -18.56
N SER A 549 3.63 -7.21 -17.34
CA SER A 549 2.28 -6.68 -17.05
C SER A 549 2.24 -5.65 -15.93
N ASP A 550 3.27 -5.58 -15.07
CA ASP A 550 3.30 -4.72 -13.90
C ASP A 550 4.41 -3.67 -13.94
N LEU A 551 4.84 -3.30 -15.14
CA LEU A 551 5.69 -2.15 -15.43
C LEU A 551 7.07 -2.16 -14.73
N ALA A 552 7.60 -3.33 -14.37
CA ALA A 552 8.93 -3.44 -13.76
C ALA A 552 10.03 -3.26 -14.81
N CYS A 553 11.06 -2.48 -14.46
CA CYS A 553 12.17 -2.13 -15.34
C CYS A 553 13.53 -2.61 -14.82
N GLU A 554 13.67 -2.86 -13.52
CA GLU A 554 14.90 -3.22 -12.84
C GLU A 554 14.69 -4.45 -11.94
N VAL A 555 15.79 -5.13 -11.57
CA VAL A 555 15.74 -6.25 -10.61
C VAL A 555 15.12 -5.80 -9.29
N GLU A 556 15.46 -4.60 -8.82
CA GLU A 556 14.90 -4.05 -7.57
C GLU A 556 13.39 -3.79 -7.68
N ASP A 557 12.89 -3.37 -8.83
CA ASP A 557 11.46 -3.16 -9.05
C ASP A 557 10.68 -4.45 -8.83
N VAL A 558 11.19 -5.54 -9.42
CA VAL A 558 10.60 -6.87 -9.29
C VAL A 558 10.67 -7.35 -7.85
N LEU A 559 11.87 -7.46 -7.28
CA LEU A 559 12.10 -8.18 -6.01
C LEU A 559 11.77 -7.37 -4.76
N ARG A 560 11.56 -6.05 -4.86
CA ARG A 560 11.18 -5.21 -3.72
C ARG A 560 9.71 -4.80 -3.72
N ARG A 561 9.09 -4.60 -4.91
CA ARG A 561 7.76 -3.97 -5.02
C ARG A 561 6.70 -4.80 -5.74
N ARG A 562 7.08 -5.73 -6.63
CA ARG A 562 6.11 -6.63 -7.30
C ARG A 562 6.03 -7.98 -6.60
N VAL A 563 7.19 -8.54 -6.28
CA VAL A 563 7.36 -9.83 -5.58
C VAL A 563 8.29 -9.55 -4.40
N PRO A 564 7.80 -9.03 -3.25
CA PRO A 564 8.61 -8.36 -2.23
C PRO A 564 9.50 -9.30 -1.40
N LEU A 565 10.29 -10.15 -2.09
CA LEU A 565 11.29 -11.02 -1.49
C LEU A 565 12.38 -10.23 -0.74
N ALA A 566 12.74 -9.03 -1.24
CA ALA A 566 13.68 -8.15 -0.56
C ALA A 566 13.25 -7.78 0.88
N LEU A 567 11.94 -7.77 1.16
CA LEU A 567 11.39 -7.42 2.47
C LEU A 567 11.12 -8.64 3.36
N PHE A 568 10.70 -9.76 2.78
CA PHE A 568 10.14 -10.87 3.54
C PHE A 568 10.96 -12.15 3.47
N SER A 569 11.85 -12.34 2.47
CA SER A 569 12.75 -13.48 2.42
C SER A 569 13.98 -13.28 3.29
N ARG A 570 14.48 -14.35 3.91
CA ARG A 570 15.76 -14.34 4.66
C ARG A 570 16.97 -14.14 3.77
N THR A 571 16.85 -14.55 2.50
CA THR A 571 17.88 -14.31 1.47
C THR A 571 17.73 -12.95 0.80
N HIS A 572 16.69 -12.18 1.17
CA HIS A 572 16.33 -10.93 0.50
C HIS A 572 16.12 -11.09 -1.02
N GLY A 573 15.77 -12.31 -1.48
CA GLY A 573 15.63 -12.63 -2.90
C GLY A 573 16.96 -12.66 -3.68
N LEU A 574 18.11 -12.70 -3.00
CA LEU A 574 19.42 -12.78 -3.67
C LEU A 574 19.64 -14.10 -4.43
N ASP A 575 18.98 -15.16 -3.98
CA ASP A 575 18.97 -16.49 -4.60
C ASP A 575 18.25 -16.53 -5.96
N VAL A 576 17.29 -15.63 -6.19
CA VAL A 576 16.56 -15.50 -7.48
C VAL A 576 16.90 -14.22 -8.25
N ALA A 577 17.81 -13.40 -7.73
CA ALA A 577 18.15 -12.10 -8.33
C ALA A 577 18.80 -12.25 -9.71
N GLU A 578 19.64 -13.28 -9.91
CA GLU A 578 20.29 -13.54 -11.20
C GLU A 578 19.28 -14.05 -12.24
N GLU A 579 18.38 -14.94 -11.84
CA GLU A 579 17.26 -15.39 -12.68
C GLU A 579 16.40 -14.19 -13.10
N THR A 580 16.05 -13.31 -12.16
CA THR A 580 15.28 -12.10 -12.44
C THR A 580 16.01 -11.18 -13.43
N ALA A 581 17.33 -10.99 -13.27
CA ALA A 581 18.14 -10.19 -14.18
C ALA A 581 18.19 -10.80 -15.59
N ASN A 582 18.27 -12.14 -15.70
CA ASN A 582 18.25 -12.85 -16.98
C ASN A 582 16.88 -12.73 -17.67
N LEU A 583 15.78 -12.80 -16.90
CA LEU A 583 14.43 -12.57 -17.43
C LEU A 583 14.29 -11.14 -17.96
N LEU A 584 14.70 -10.13 -17.21
CA LEU A 584 14.69 -8.73 -17.63
C LEU A 584 15.53 -8.52 -18.90
N ALA A 585 16.74 -9.08 -18.95
CA ALA A 585 17.61 -8.97 -20.11
C ALA A 585 16.94 -9.54 -21.37
N ARG A 586 16.31 -10.71 -21.27
CA ARG A 586 15.57 -11.34 -22.37
C ARG A 586 14.35 -10.51 -22.80
N GLU A 587 13.53 -10.07 -21.86
CA GLU A 587 12.27 -9.37 -22.16
C GLU A 587 12.50 -7.92 -22.64
N ARG A 588 13.62 -7.30 -22.26
CA ARG A 588 13.93 -5.89 -22.57
C ARG A 588 15.09 -5.73 -23.57
N GLY A 589 15.69 -6.82 -24.03
CA GLY A 589 16.82 -6.78 -24.97
C GLY A 589 18.09 -6.14 -24.40
N TRP A 590 18.37 -6.35 -23.09
CA TRP A 590 19.55 -5.76 -22.45
C TRP A 590 20.85 -6.42 -22.92
N SER A 591 21.91 -5.59 -22.95
CA SER A 591 23.27 -6.09 -23.03
C SER A 591 23.70 -6.77 -21.73
N GLU A 592 24.72 -7.62 -21.77
CA GLU A 592 25.29 -8.25 -20.60
C GLU A 592 25.78 -7.22 -19.55
N GLN A 593 26.35 -6.10 -20.02
CA GLN A 593 26.77 -5.01 -19.15
C GLN A 593 25.57 -4.39 -18.40
N ARG A 594 24.45 -4.16 -19.09
CA ARG A 594 23.24 -3.60 -18.49
C ARG A 594 22.61 -4.56 -17.48
N ARG A 595 22.57 -5.85 -17.80
CA ARG A 595 22.13 -6.92 -16.91
C ARG A 595 22.95 -6.95 -15.62
N ALA A 596 24.29 -6.97 -15.76
CA ALA A 596 25.21 -6.98 -14.61
C ALA A 596 25.07 -5.73 -13.74
N GLN A 597 24.85 -4.55 -14.36
CA GLN A 597 24.64 -3.30 -13.65
C GLN A 597 23.37 -3.34 -12.78
N SER A 598 22.23 -3.80 -13.32
CA SER A 598 20.98 -3.90 -12.57
C SER A 598 21.09 -4.86 -11.38
N LEU A 599 21.76 -6.00 -11.59
CA LEU A 599 22.03 -6.97 -10.53
C LEU A 599 22.93 -6.40 -9.43
N LEU A 600 23.98 -5.67 -9.80
CA LEU A 600 24.90 -5.01 -8.85
C LEU A 600 24.16 -3.94 -8.02
N GLN A 601 23.33 -3.14 -8.65
CA GLN A 601 22.49 -2.13 -7.97
C GLN A 601 21.56 -2.78 -6.93
N TYR A 602 20.91 -3.88 -7.30
CA TYR A 602 20.07 -4.62 -6.37
C TYR A 602 20.84 -5.16 -5.16
N ARG A 603 22.00 -5.80 -5.39
CA ARG A 603 22.87 -6.29 -4.33
C ARG A 603 23.32 -5.17 -3.38
N ALA A 604 23.66 -4.01 -3.93
CA ALA A 604 24.00 -2.82 -3.14
C ALA A 604 22.82 -2.32 -2.30
N ALA A 605 21.62 -2.29 -2.86
CA ALA A 605 20.40 -1.88 -2.15
C ALA A 605 20.04 -2.85 -1.00
N VAL A 606 20.23 -4.15 -1.18
CA VAL A 606 20.06 -5.16 -0.11
C VAL A 606 21.11 -4.94 0.98
N SER A 607 22.39 -4.77 0.62
CA SER A 607 23.45 -4.51 1.60
C SER A 607 23.16 -3.24 2.42
N ALA A 608 22.67 -2.17 1.79
CA ALA A 608 22.31 -0.93 2.46
C ALA A 608 21.19 -1.11 3.51
N SER A 609 20.25 -2.03 3.30
CA SER A 609 19.17 -2.31 4.27
C SER A 609 19.68 -2.98 5.56
N GLY A 610 20.86 -3.62 5.52
CA GLY A 610 21.54 -4.24 6.67
C GLY A 610 22.59 -3.36 7.34
N MET A 611 22.90 -2.17 6.81
CA MET A 611 24.00 -1.31 7.32
C MET A 611 23.81 -0.82 8.77
N TRP A 612 22.60 -0.85 9.30
CA TRP A 612 22.31 -0.54 10.71
C TRP A 612 23.07 -1.44 11.70
N GLN A 613 23.52 -2.63 11.26
CA GLN A 613 24.31 -3.55 12.09
C GLN A 613 25.74 -3.05 12.35
N ALA A 614 26.23 -2.18 11.47
CA ALA A 614 27.58 -1.61 11.55
C ALA A 614 27.62 -0.24 12.27
N ASP A 615 26.45 0.40 12.46
CA ASP A 615 26.32 1.64 13.23
C ASP A 615 26.35 1.30 14.74
#